data_8edbc7f71d7f6057d2bbb171a080d704
#
_entry.id   8edbc7f71d7f6057d2bbb171a080d704
#
_cell.length_a   1.000
_cell.length_b   1.000
_cell.length_c   1.000
_cell.angle_alpha   90.00
_cell.angle_beta   90.00
_cell.angle_gamma   90.00
#
_symmetry.space_group_name_H-M   'P 1'
#
loop_
_entity.id
_entity.type
_entity.pdbx_description
1 polymer ?
#
loop_
_entity_poly.entity_id
_entity_poly.type
_entity_poly.pdbx_seq_one_letter_code
_entity_poly.pdbx_strand_id
1 'polypeptide(L)'
;MRVLPTDNDFTRILGWPGYRVYRHEINERARTLRLWVRRKRGNRILRCPVCGRRAQGIHDVYEREVRDLPCFELQTAVIIELYRICCPDCGVKAERVELLPSKAPYSKRFEDAVGQACESAAARQVARRVGLAESTVRAIDLRYLERWETRRRQSPLRQMGVDEIYKGKKDKFLTVVCAIWRRASRCGSARSGRRRHWTISFVASW
;
A
#
# COMPACT_ATOMS: atom_id res chain seq x y z
N MET A 1 -23.89 4.86 -33.98
CA MET A 1 -22.90 5.37 -33.01
C MET A 1 -23.32 4.93 -31.60
N ARG A 2 -22.66 3.94 -30.99
CA ARG A 2 -22.95 3.55 -29.60
C ARG A 2 -22.32 4.60 -28.70
N VAL A 3 -23.14 5.42 -28.05
CA VAL A 3 -22.71 6.31 -26.98
C VAL A 3 -22.13 5.44 -25.87
N LEU A 4 -20.83 5.56 -25.62
CA LEU A 4 -20.22 4.93 -24.45
C LEU A 4 -20.85 5.56 -23.21
N PRO A 5 -21.28 4.77 -22.20
CA PRO A 5 -21.82 5.33 -20.99
C PRO A 5 -20.74 6.24 -20.36
N THR A 6 -21.07 7.51 -20.20
CA THR A 6 -20.22 8.47 -19.49
C THR A 6 -19.96 7.97 -18.08
N ASP A 7 -18.70 8.03 -17.64
CA ASP A 7 -18.35 7.71 -16.25
C ASP A 7 -19.12 8.66 -15.32
N ASN A 8 -19.80 8.10 -14.32
CA ASN A 8 -20.46 8.91 -13.30
C ASN A 8 -19.41 9.63 -12.42
N ASP A 9 -19.86 10.63 -11.67
CA ASP A 9 -18.97 11.48 -10.88
C ASP A 9 -18.15 10.69 -9.87
N PHE A 10 -18.71 9.66 -9.24
CA PHE A 10 -17.97 8.78 -8.33
C PHE A 10 -16.87 7.98 -9.03
N THR A 11 -17.06 7.60 -10.30
CA THR A 11 -16.01 6.96 -11.09
C THR A 11 -14.85 7.92 -11.35
N ARG A 12 -15.16 9.17 -11.61
CA ARG A 12 -14.15 10.23 -11.85
C ARG A 12 -13.41 10.58 -10.56
N ILE A 13 -14.12 10.73 -9.44
CA ILE A 13 -13.56 11.02 -8.12
C ILE A 13 -12.68 9.86 -7.65
N LEU A 14 -13.18 8.61 -7.76
CA LEU A 14 -12.42 7.43 -7.39
C LEU A 14 -11.13 7.29 -8.22
N GLY A 15 -11.19 7.57 -9.52
CA GLY A 15 -10.04 7.59 -10.41
C GLY A 15 -9.31 6.24 -10.55
N TRP A 16 -9.95 5.11 -10.25
CA TRP A 16 -9.34 3.80 -10.40
C TRP A 16 -9.24 3.41 -11.88
N PRO A 17 -8.03 3.24 -12.43
CA PRO A 17 -7.87 2.90 -13.84
C PRO A 17 -8.49 1.53 -14.16
N GLY A 18 -9.26 1.48 -15.24
CA GLY A 18 -9.91 0.24 -15.68
C GLY A 18 -11.17 -0.18 -14.92
N TYR A 19 -11.61 0.62 -13.94
CA TYR A 19 -12.82 0.38 -13.16
C TYR A 19 -13.81 1.53 -13.28
N ARG A 20 -15.10 1.22 -13.04
CA ARG A 20 -16.17 2.22 -12.93
C ARG A 20 -17.03 1.91 -11.72
N VAL A 21 -17.49 2.94 -11.04
CA VAL A 21 -18.47 2.83 -9.95
C VAL A 21 -19.85 2.62 -10.58
N TYR A 22 -20.55 1.58 -10.16
CA TYR A 22 -21.91 1.30 -10.64
C TYR A 22 -22.97 1.43 -9.54
N ARG A 23 -22.54 1.42 -8.28
CA ARG A 23 -23.38 1.63 -7.10
C ARG A 23 -22.59 2.37 -6.05
N HIS A 24 -23.24 3.25 -5.31
CA HIS A 24 -22.69 3.91 -4.14
C HIS A 24 -23.72 3.96 -3.01
N GLU A 25 -23.22 4.10 -1.79
CA GLU A 25 -24.02 4.25 -0.58
C GLU A 25 -23.30 5.22 0.35
N ILE A 26 -24.03 6.24 0.80
CA ILE A 26 -23.53 7.23 1.75
C ILE A 26 -24.29 7.05 3.06
N ASN A 27 -23.54 6.87 4.14
CA ASN A 27 -24.09 6.91 5.50
C ASN A 27 -23.53 8.13 6.22
N GLU A 28 -24.34 9.18 6.29
CA GLU A 28 -23.95 10.45 6.91
C GLU A 28 -23.69 10.30 8.40
N ARG A 29 -24.50 9.49 9.11
CA ARG A 29 -24.35 9.28 10.57
C ARG A 29 -23.04 8.54 10.87
N ALA A 30 -22.71 7.52 10.10
CA ALA A 30 -21.48 6.77 10.25
C ALA A 30 -20.27 7.43 9.55
N ARG A 31 -20.49 8.50 8.79
CA ARG A 31 -19.49 9.16 7.95
C ARG A 31 -18.76 8.19 7.03
N THR A 32 -19.51 7.34 6.34
CA THR A 32 -18.95 6.34 5.42
C THR A 32 -19.50 6.48 4.02
N LEU A 33 -18.63 6.22 3.04
CA LEU A 33 -18.96 6.11 1.62
C LEU A 33 -18.55 4.72 1.13
N ARG A 34 -19.50 3.94 0.63
CA ARG A 34 -19.25 2.62 0.03
C ARG A 34 -19.43 2.70 -1.48
N LEU A 35 -18.43 2.25 -2.23
CA LEU A 35 -18.39 2.31 -3.69
C LEU A 35 -18.24 0.90 -4.25
N TRP A 36 -19.22 0.42 -5.00
CA TRP A 36 -19.12 -0.84 -5.75
C TRP A 36 -18.56 -0.59 -7.13
N VAL A 37 -17.48 -1.28 -7.47
CA VAL A 37 -16.79 -1.08 -8.74
C VAL A 37 -16.84 -2.30 -9.62
N ARG A 38 -16.93 -2.08 -10.93
CA ARG A 38 -16.84 -3.11 -11.98
C ARG A 38 -15.75 -2.75 -12.97
N ARG A 39 -15.18 -3.77 -13.60
CA ARG A 39 -14.20 -3.58 -14.67
C ARG A 39 -14.84 -2.91 -15.88
N LYS A 40 -14.16 -1.94 -16.46
CA LYS A 40 -14.47 -1.41 -17.78
C LYS A 40 -14.18 -2.47 -18.85
N ARG A 41 -14.85 -2.38 -20.01
CA ARG A 41 -14.73 -3.37 -21.08
C ARG A 41 -13.28 -3.66 -21.51
N GLY A 42 -12.42 -2.63 -21.54
CA GLY A 42 -11.01 -2.77 -21.90
C GLY A 42 -10.14 -3.48 -20.85
N ASN A 43 -10.63 -3.64 -19.62
CA ASN A 43 -9.90 -4.26 -18.51
C ASN A 43 -10.38 -5.69 -18.19
N ARG A 44 -10.66 -6.50 -19.22
CA ARG A 44 -11.19 -7.86 -19.06
C ARG A 44 -10.18 -8.96 -19.34
N ILE A 45 -8.99 -8.62 -19.78
CA ILE A 45 -7.95 -9.61 -20.04
C ILE A 45 -7.31 -10.01 -18.72
N LEU A 46 -7.61 -11.22 -18.28
CA LEU A 46 -7.06 -11.80 -17.06
C LEU A 46 -5.77 -12.55 -17.38
N ARG A 47 -4.73 -12.30 -16.60
CA ARG A 47 -3.43 -12.96 -16.72
C ARG A 47 -3.07 -13.66 -15.41
N CYS A 48 -2.40 -14.81 -15.55
CA CYS A 48 -1.90 -15.54 -14.41
C CYS A 48 -0.84 -14.70 -13.66
N PRO A 49 -0.96 -14.49 -12.36
CA PRO A 49 0.01 -13.72 -11.58
C PRO A 49 1.37 -14.40 -11.45
N VAL A 50 1.46 -15.70 -11.77
CA VAL A 50 2.68 -16.51 -11.66
C VAL A 50 3.44 -16.53 -12.99
N CYS A 51 2.81 -16.96 -14.07
CA CYS A 51 3.47 -17.15 -15.37
C CYS A 51 3.14 -16.07 -16.41
N GLY A 52 2.24 -15.13 -16.12
CA GLY A 52 1.85 -14.05 -17.03
C GLY A 52 0.94 -14.48 -18.20
N ARG A 53 0.70 -15.77 -18.41
CA ARG A 53 -0.17 -16.28 -19.48
C ARG A 53 -1.60 -15.81 -19.31
N ARG A 54 -2.29 -15.67 -20.43
CA ARG A 54 -3.72 -15.37 -20.43
C ARG A 54 -4.50 -16.54 -19.79
N ALA A 55 -5.43 -16.23 -18.90
CA ALA A 55 -6.31 -17.21 -18.31
C ALA A 55 -7.23 -17.83 -19.36
N GLN A 56 -7.50 -19.12 -19.23
CA GLN A 56 -8.45 -19.85 -20.07
C GLN A 56 -9.90 -19.58 -19.66
N GLY A 57 -10.13 -19.30 -18.39
CA GLY A 57 -11.46 -19.03 -17.85
C GLY A 57 -11.41 -18.47 -16.44
N ILE A 58 -12.58 -18.15 -15.94
CA ILE A 58 -12.81 -17.73 -14.55
C ILE A 58 -13.31 -18.97 -13.81
N HIS A 59 -12.64 -19.32 -12.71
CA HIS A 59 -13.06 -20.40 -11.83
C HIS A 59 -14.22 -19.94 -10.95
N ASP A 60 -14.03 -18.81 -10.26
CA ASP A 60 -15.07 -18.16 -9.46
C ASP A 60 -14.81 -16.67 -9.29
N VAL A 61 -15.79 -15.99 -8.71
CA VAL A 61 -15.77 -14.55 -8.44
C VAL A 61 -16.15 -14.35 -6.99
N TYR A 62 -15.40 -13.48 -6.30
CA TYR A 62 -15.70 -13.09 -4.94
C TYR A 62 -15.55 -11.58 -4.76
N GLU A 63 -16.35 -11.03 -3.89
CA GLU A 63 -16.24 -9.62 -3.53
C GLU A 63 -15.21 -9.42 -2.42
N ARG A 64 -14.51 -8.30 -2.50
CA ARG A 64 -13.59 -7.86 -1.46
C ARG A 64 -13.84 -6.39 -1.16
N GLU A 65 -14.04 -6.08 0.09
CA GLU A 65 -14.09 -4.72 0.58
C GLU A 65 -12.69 -4.26 0.99
N VAL A 66 -12.29 -3.09 0.51
CA VAL A 66 -11.00 -2.47 0.84
C VAL A 66 -11.21 -1.01 1.20
N ARG A 67 -10.52 -0.56 2.23
CA ARG A 67 -10.48 0.86 2.59
C ARG A 67 -9.63 1.63 1.60
N ASP A 68 -10.13 2.78 1.18
CA ASP A 68 -9.46 3.70 0.28
C ASP A 68 -9.27 5.07 0.94
N LEU A 69 -8.68 6.01 0.22
CA LEU A 69 -8.55 7.38 0.68
C LEU A 69 -9.92 7.96 1.01
N PRO A 70 -10.04 8.76 2.09
CA PRO A 70 -11.30 9.40 2.42
C PRO A 70 -11.74 10.33 1.29
N CYS A 71 -13.03 10.38 1.05
CA CYS A 71 -13.66 11.35 0.17
C CYS A 71 -14.25 12.45 1.04
N PHE A 72 -13.63 13.63 1.06
CA PHE A 72 -13.91 14.68 2.05
C PHE A 72 -13.79 14.14 3.49
N GLU A 73 -14.87 14.22 4.25
CA GLU A 73 -14.92 13.70 5.64
C GLU A 73 -15.39 12.25 5.74
N LEU A 74 -15.74 11.62 4.61
CA LEU A 74 -16.28 10.26 4.59
C LEU A 74 -15.16 9.24 4.47
N GLN A 75 -15.15 8.26 5.36
CA GLN A 75 -14.30 7.08 5.20
C GLN A 75 -14.79 6.27 4.00
N THR A 76 -13.93 6.07 3.03
CA THR A 76 -14.31 5.41 1.78
C THR A 76 -13.92 3.93 1.80
N ALA A 77 -14.88 3.07 1.52
CA ALA A 77 -14.69 1.65 1.27
C ALA A 77 -15.04 1.33 -0.19
N VAL A 78 -14.19 0.59 -0.87
CA VAL A 78 -14.42 0.14 -2.24
C VAL A 78 -14.66 -1.36 -2.24
N ILE A 79 -15.79 -1.77 -2.78
CA ILE A 79 -16.17 -3.17 -2.96
C ILE A 79 -15.85 -3.56 -4.41
N ILE A 80 -14.91 -4.47 -4.57
CA ILE A 80 -14.39 -4.90 -5.86
C ILE A 80 -14.61 -6.40 -6.06
N GLU A 81 -15.08 -6.78 -7.25
CA GLU A 81 -15.12 -8.16 -7.70
C GLU A 81 -13.71 -8.61 -8.11
N LEU A 82 -13.22 -9.68 -7.47
CA LEU A 82 -11.96 -10.34 -7.76
C LEU A 82 -12.22 -11.73 -8.32
N TYR A 83 -11.35 -12.16 -9.25
CA TYR A 83 -11.49 -13.43 -9.94
C TYR A 83 -10.43 -14.44 -9.50
N ARG A 84 -10.87 -15.69 -9.25
CA ARG A 84 -9.96 -16.81 -9.35
C ARG A 84 -9.99 -17.32 -10.78
N ILE A 85 -8.84 -17.42 -11.40
CA ILE A 85 -8.67 -17.73 -12.81
C ILE A 85 -8.06 -19.10 -13.02
N CYS A 86 -8.45 -19.78 -14.11
CA CYS A 86 -7.86 -21.03 -14.52
C CYS A 86 -6.66 -20.75 -15.44
N CYS A 87 -5.47 -21.07 -14.95
CA CYS A 87 -4.25 -21.05 -15.78
C CYS A 87 -3.91 -22.47 -16.24
N PRO A 88 -3.56 -22.69 -17.52
CA PRO A 88 -3.25 -24.03 -18.03
C PRO A 88 -2.03 -24.65 -17.33
N ASP A 89 -1.04 -23.85 -16.95
CA ASP A 89 0.19 -24.36 -16.35
C ASP A 89 0.19 -24.31 -14.83
N CYS A 90 -0.47 -23.30 -14.24
CA CYS A 90 -0.36 -23.00 -12.80
C CYS A 90 -1.61 -23.42 -12.01
N GLY A 91 -2.67 -23.91 -12.70
CA GLY A 91 -3.94 -24.21 -12.07
C GLY A 91 -4.70 -22.96 -11.63
N VAL A 92 -5.58 -23.12 -10.64
CA VAL A 92 -6.42 -22.02 -10.15
C VAL A 92 -5.58 -21.02 -9.32
N LYS A 93 -5.62 -19.76 -9.70
CA LYS A 93 -4.91 -18.66 -9.02
C LYS A 93 -5.83 -17.46 -8.84
N ALA A 94 -5.70 -16.77 -7.69
CA ALA A 94 -6.32 -15.46 -7.53
C ALA A 94 -5.61 -14.46 -8.45
N GLU A 95 -6.38 -13.64 -9.15
CA GLU A 95 -5.83 -12.59 -9.99
C GLU A 95 -5.02 -11.57 -9.19
N ARG A 96 -4.09 -10.91 -9.85
CA ARG A 96 -3.33 -9.80 -9.28
C ARG A 96 -3.94 -8.48 -9.77
N VAL A 97 -4.39 -7.67 -8.83
CA VAL A 97 -4.88 -6.31 -9.10
C VAL A 97 -3.83 -5.33 -8.57
N GLU A 98 -3.28 -4.50 -9.45
CA GLU A 98 -2.21 -3.55 -9.08
C GLU A 98 -2.63 -2.53 -8.02
N LEU A 99 -3.93 -2.23 -7.96
CA LEU A 99 -4.51 -1.33 -6.96
C LEU A 99 -4.58 -1.95 -5.56
N LEU A 100 -4.38 -3.26 -5.45
CA LEU A 100 -4.45 -4.04 -4.21
C LEU A 100 -3.10 -4.75 -3.99
N PRO A 101 -2.14 -4.09 -3.33
CA PRO A 101 -0.76 -4.58 -3.26
C PRO A 101 -0.59 -5.82 -2.39
N SER A 102 -1.57 -6.10 -1.53
CA SER A 102 -1.52 -7.22 -0.59
C SER A 102 -2.91 -7.79 -0.33
N LYS A 103 -2.97 -8.83 0.49
CA LYS A 103 -4.24 -9.35 1.02
C LYS A 103 -4.86 -8.47 2.11
N ALA A 104 -4.16 -7.43 2.58
CA ALA A 104 -4.68 -6.50 3.56
C ALA A 104 -5.88 -5.72 2.98
N PRO A 105 -6.87 -5.33 3.80
CA PRO A 105 -8.10 -4.68 3.34
C PRO A 105 -7.88 -3.18 3.04
N TYR A 106 -6.81 -2.87 2.30
CA TYR A 106 -6.43 -1.50 1.96
C TYR A 106 -6.06 -1.39 0.49
N SER A 107 -6.44 -0.26 -0.14
CA SER A 107 -5.96 0.08 -1.47
C SER A 107 -4.49 0.51 -1.42
N LYS A 108 -3.81 0.37 -2.56
CA LYS A 108 -2.41 0.79 -2.68
C LYS A 108 -2.22 2.26 -2.31
N ARG A 109 -3.08 3.15 -2.80
CA ARG A 109 -2.97 4.58 -2.53
C ARG A 109 -3.25 4.95 -1.07
N PHE A 110 -4.14 4.18 -0.39
CA PHE A 110 -4.34 4.33 1.05
C PHE A 110 -3.07 3.93 1.82
N GLU A 111 -2.46 2.78 1.48
CA GLU A 111 -1.19 2.37 2.08
C GLU A 111 -0.08 3.39 1.80
N ASP A 112 -0.01 3.91 0.56
CA ASP A 112 0.99 4.91 0.19
C ASP A 112 0.81 6.21 0.99
N ALA A 113 -0.44 6.66 1.19
CA ALA A 113 -0.74 7.86 2.00
C ALA A 113 -0.41 7.66 3.49
N VAL A 114 -0.72 6.49 4.05
CA VAL A 114 -0.36 6.15 5.44
C VAL A 114 1.16 6.07 5.61
N GLY A 115 1.86 5.42 4.69
CA GLY A 115 3.32 5.34 4.71
C GLY A 115 3.97 6.72 4.59
N GLN A 116 3.46 7.56 3.67
CA GLN A 116 3.91 8.93 3.53
C GLN A 116 3.69 9.76 4.81
N ALA A 117 2.57 9.57 5.50
CA ALA A 117 2.33 10.22 6.78
C ALA A 117 3.33 9.77 7.87
N CYS A 118 3.77 8.50 7.84
CA CYS A 118 4.79 7.98 8.75
C CYS A 118 6.19 8.55 8.50
N GLU A 119 6.41 9.24 7.37
CA GLU A 119 7.67 9.94 7.11
C GLU A 119 7.92 11.10 8.05
N SER A 120 6.85 11.76 8.50
CA SER A 120 6.92 12.98 9.32
C SER A 120 6.31 12.82 10.70
N ALA A 121 5.64 11.69 10.99
CA ALA A 121 4.96 11.47 12.26
C ALA A 121 5.16 10.02 12.76
N ALA A 122 5.16 9.86 14.08
CA ALA A 122 5.23 8.53 14.69
C ALA A 122 3.99 7.67 14.32
N ALA A 123 4.19 6.37 14.12
CA ALA A 123 3.11 5.44 13.74
C ALA A 123 1.88 5.53 14.66
N ARG A 124 2.08 5.78 15.97
CA ARG A 124 1.00 5.99 16.94
C ARG A 124 0.14 7.22 16.62
N GLN A 125 0.75 8.31 16.19
CA GLN A 125 0.04 9.54 15.82
C GLN A 125 -0.75 9.33 14.53
N VAL A 126 -0.11 8.70 13.53
CA VAL A 126 -0.78 8.35 12.27
C VAL A 126 -1.95 7.41 12.53
N ALA A 127 -1.79 6.40 13.40
CA ALA A 127 -2.83 5.45 13.77
C ALA A 127 -4.08 6.14 14.32
N ARG A 128 -3.92 7.11 15.23
CA ARG A 128 -5.02 7.92 15.77
C ARG A 128 -5.72 8.72 14.68
N ARG A 129 -4.94 9.34 13.79
CA ARG A 129 -5.47 10.17 12.70
C ARG A 129 -6.29 9.37 11.68
N VAL A 130 -5.83 8.16 11.34
CA VAL A 130 -6.51 7.32 10.34
C VAL A 130 -7.50 6.33 10.96
N GLY A 131 -7.60 6.27 12.29
CA GLY A 131 -8.49 5.35 13.00
C GLY A 131 -8.11 3.88 12.79
N LEU A 132 -6.82 3.55 12.88
CA LEU A 132 -6.30 2.19 12.78
C LEU A 132 -5.48 1.83 14.03
N ALA A 133 -5.27 0.53 14.26
CA ALA A 133 -4.33 0.09 15.29
C ALA A 133 -2.88 0.46 14.89
N GLU A 134 -2.05 0.79 15.88
CA GLU A 134 -0.65 1.14 15.64
C GLU A 134 0.13 0.02 14.93
N SER A 135 -0.13 -1.23 15.30
CA SER A 135 0.47 -2.40 14.65
C SER A 135 0.12 -2.49 13.16
N THR A 136 -1.11 -2.14 12.80
CA THR A 136 -1.57 -2.08 11.41
C THR A 136 -0.84 -0.98 10.64
N VAL A 137 -0.72 0.21 11.22
CA VAL A 137 0.02 1.32 10.59
C VAL A 137 1.50 0.95 10.40
N ARG A 138 2.13 0.31 11.39
CA ARG A 138 3.52 -0.18 11.24
C ARG A 138 3.66 -1.22 10.11
N ALA A 139 2.69 -2.12 9.97
CA ALA A 139 2.70 -3.10 8.89
C ALA A 139 2.52 -2.44 7.50
N ILE A 140 1.68 -1.41 7.41
CA ILE A 140 1.51 -0.62 6.18
C ILE A 140 2.81 0.14 5.85
N ASP A 141 3.41 0.78 6.85
CA ASP A 141 4.65 1.55 6.69
C ASP A 141 5.80 0.65 6.22
N LEU A 142 5.94 -0.54 6.77
CA LEU A 142 6.92 -1.52 6.28
C LEU A 142 6.73 -1.85 4.79
N ARG A 143 5.51 -2.14 4.37
CA ARG A 143 5.21 -2.41 2.94
C ARG A 143 5.45 -1.19 2.05
N TYR A 144 5.15 0.00 2.55
CA TYR A 144 5.45 1.25 1.85
C TYR A 144 6.95 1.44 1.65
N LEU A 145 7.73 1.23 2.70
CA LEU A 145 9.19 1.33 2.66
C LEU A 145 9.83 0.29 1.73
N GLU A 146 9.34 -0.96 1.75
CA GLU A 146 9.77 -2.01 0.81
C GLU A 146 9.54 -1.59 -0.65
N ARG A 147 8.35 -1.06 -0.95
CA ARG A 147 8.05 -0.55 -2.31
C ARG A 147 8.88 0.67 -2.69
N TRP A 148 9.18 1.54 -1.74
CA TRP A 148 9.99 2.72 -1.96
C TRP A 148 11.45 2.34 -2.23
N GLU A 149 12.01 1.39 -1.48
CA GLU A 149 13.38 0.93 -1.64
C GLU A 149 13.62 0.31 -3.02
N THR A 150 12.68 -0.48 -3.54
CA THR A 150 12.79 -1.07 -4.88
C THR A 150 12.80 -0.03 -6.01
N ARG A 151 12.30 1.18 -5.76
CA ARG A 151 12.24 2.27 -6.75
C ARG A 151 13.35 3.29 -6.57
N ARG A 152 14.04 3.25 -5.44
CA ARG A 152 15.05 4.21 -5.09
C ARG A 152 16.27 4.06 -6.00
N ARG A 153 16.67 5.15 -6.68
CA ARG A 153 17.99 5.23 -7.27
C ARG A 153 19.00 5.43 -6.14
N GLN A 154 19.92 4.51 -5.99
CA GLN A 154 21.03 4.67 -5.05
C GLN A 154 21.96 5.73 -5.63
N SER A 155 22.10 6.84 -4.96
CA SER A 155 23.12 7.82 -5.28
C SER A 155 24.29 7.64 -4.30
N PRO A 156 25.51 7.92 -4.72
CA PRO A 156 26.67 7.78 -3.84
C PRO A 156 26.53 8.66 -2.61
N LEU A 157 26.80 8.10 -1.44
CA LEU A 157 26.82 8.82 -0.16
C LEU A 157 27.96 9.83 -0.18
N ARG A 158 27.65 11.12 -0.03
CA ARG A 158 28.65 12.18 0.10
C ARG A 158 28.96 12.55 1.55
N GLN A 159 27.98 12.40 2.42
CA GLN A 159 28.13 12.70 3.85
C GLN A 159 27.26 11.71 4.63
N MET A 160 27.78 11.22 5.73
CA MET A 160 27.11 10.30 6.64
C MET A 160 27.26 10.82 8.06
N GLY A 161 26.13 10.95 8.76
CA GLY A 161 26.10 11.18 10.21
C GLY A 161 25.81 9.86 10.91
N VAL A 162 26.57 9.58 11.96
CA VAL A 162 26.35 8.43 12.84
C VAL A 162 26.07 8.96 14.22
N ASP A 163 25.00 8.49 14.84
CA ASP A 163 24.63 8.80 16.21
C ASP A 163 24.28 7.52 16.96
N GLU A 164 24.58 7.49 18.26
CA GLU A 164 24.29 6.35 19.11
C GLU A 164 23.27 6.76 20.17
N ILE A 165 22.15 6.06 20.20
CA ILE A 165 21.11 6.26 21.21
C ILE A 165 21.15 5.12 22.22
N TYR A 166 21.39 5.46 23.49
CA TYR A 166 21.33 4.50 24.59
C TYR A 166 19.90 4.03 24.84
N LYS A 167 19.67 2.73 24.78
CA LYS A 167 18.34 2.14 24.86
C LYS A 167 17.94 1.65 26.26
N GLY A 168 18.77 1.91 27.28
CA GLY A 168 18.53 1.47 28.65
C GLY A 168 18.62 -0.05 28.85
N LYS A 169 19.09 -0.49 30.03
CA LYS A 169 19.35 -1.88 30.44
C LYS A 169 20.36 -2.64 29.59
N LYS A 170 21.54 -2.88 30.19
CA LYS A 170 22.61 -3.75 29.69
C LYS A 170 23.16 -3.36 28.31
N ASP A 171 23.92 -2.29 28.25
CA ASP A 171 24.81 -1.92 27.14
C ASP A 171 24.21 -2.04 25.71
N LYS A 172 22.93 -1.75 25.58
CA LYS A 172 22.25 -1.78 24.30
C LYS A 172 22.18 -0.36 23.72
N PHE A 173 23.06 -0.13 22.78
CA PHE A 173 23.05 1.07 21.96
C PHE A 173 22.28 0.81 20.66
N LEU A 174 21.60 1.83 20.17
CA LEU A 174 21.02 1.86 18.85
C LEU A 174 21.85 2.83 18.02
N THR A 175 22.57 2.31 17.06
CA THR A 175 23.28 3.15 16.10
C THR A 175 22.30 3.68 15.07
N VAL A 176 22.21 4.99 14.96
CA VAL A 176 21.42 5.68 13.96
C VAL A 176 22.35 6.22 12.90
N VAL A 177 22.16 5.77 11.67
CA VAL A 177 22.94 6.27 10.54
C VAL A 177 22.04 7.18 9.71
N CYS A 178 22.42 8.43 9.61
CA CYS A 178 21.74 9.42 8.80
C CYS A 178 22.58 9.75 7.57
N ALA A 179 22.02 9.53 6.40
CA ALA A 179 22.60 10.03 5.16
C ALA A 179 22.19 11.48 4.98
N ILE A 180 23.13 12.42 5.06
CA ILE A 180 22.85 13.83 4.85
C ILE A 180 22.92 14.14 3.36
N TRP A 181 21.77 14.40 2.78
CA TRP A 181 21.62 14.98 1.46
C TRP A 181 21.37 16.48 1.61
N ARG A 182 21.75 17.28 0.64
CA ARG A 182 21.48 18.73 0.63
C ARG A 182 19.99 19.13 0.68
N ARG A 183 19.08 18.16 0.71
CA ARG A 183 17.66 18.36 1.10
C ARG A 183 17.29 17.28 2.09
N ALA A 184 16.71 17.71 3.19
CA ALA A 184 16.27 16.87 4.29
C ALA A 184 15.53 15.61 3.79
N SER A 185 16.13 14.48 3.93
CA SER A 185 15.49 13.19 3.69
C SER A 185 16.03 12.18 4.66
N ARG A 186 15.17 11.85 5.59
CA ARG A 186 15.06 10.67 6.44
C ARG A 186 16.32 10.13 7.09
N CYS A 187 16.25 10.17 8.39
CA CYS A 187 17.05 9.38 9.31
C CYS A 187 16.49 7.96 9.38
N GLY A 188 17.31 6.95 9.11
CA GLY A 188 16.95 5.55 9.28
C GLY A 188 17.49 5.04 10.62
N SER A 189 16.67 4.34 11.40
CA SER A 189 17.11 3.66 12.61
C SER A 189 17.26 2.17 12.36
N ALA A 190 18.46 1.64 12.56
CA ALA A 190 18.68 0.20 12.56
C ALA A 190 18.35 -0.37 13.94
N ARG A 191 17.42 -1.33 14.00
CA ARG A 191 17.16 -2.12 15.22
C ARG A 191 18.01 -3.38 15.19
N SER A 192 18.82 -3.56 16.21
CA SER A 192 19.44 -4.87 16.45
C SER A 192 18.37 -5.91 16.75
N GLY A 193 18.28 -6.97 15.95
CA GLY A 193 17.53 -8.16 16.33
C GLY A 193 16.53 -8.75 15.39
N ARG A 194 16.18 -8.12 14.27
CA ARG A 194 15.52 -8.81 13.14
C ARG A 194 15.85 -8.13 11.84
N ARG A 195 16.47 -8.92 10.95
CA ARG A 195 16.72 -8.52 9.56
C ARG A 195 15.45 -7.98 8.94
N ARG A 196 15.52 -6.81 8.44
CA ARG A 196 15.00 -6.33 7.17
C ARG A 196 14.96 -4.82 7.18
N HIS A 197 15.74 -4.33 6.22
CA HIS A 197 15.61 -3.08 5.52
C HIS A 197 16.07 -1.83 6.25
N TRP A 198 17.28 -1.64 6.09
CA TRP A 198 17.98 -0.43 5.66
C TRP A 198 19.43 -0.83 5.55
N THR A 199 19.85 -1.14 4.37
CA THR A 199 21.21 -1.58 4.14
C THR A 199 22.14 -0.37 4.17
N ILE A 200 22.55 0.01 5.33
CA ILE A 200 23.95 0.15 5.67
C ILE A 200 24.02 -0.33 7.11
N SER A 201 24.25 -1.63 7.23
CA SER A 201 24.56 -2.24 8.51
C SER A 201 26.03 -2.01 8.77
N PHE A 202 26.34 -1.10 9.67
CA PHE A 202 27.56 -1.23 10.43
C PHE A 202 27.16 -1.68 11.83
N VAL A 203 27.28 -2.96 12.06
CA VAL A 203 27.35 -3.53 13.38
C VAL A 203 28.76 -3.29 13.85
N ALA A 204 28.94 -2.31 14.70
CA ALA A 204 30.07 -2.32 15.62
C ALA A 204 29.50 -2.83 16.94
N SER A 205 29.65 -4.11 17.18
CA SER A 205 29.57 -4.71 18.50
C SER A 205 30.92 -4.51 19.17
N TRP A 206 30.94 -3.84 20.29
CA TRP A 206 31.88 -4.01 21.39
C TRP A 206 31.12 -4.11 22.67
#